data_1c68442d5f13702f8fb3e79a7c9b3836
#
_entry.id   1c68442d5f13702f8fb3e79a7c9b3836
#
_cell.length_a   1.000
_cell.length_b   1.000
_cell.length_c   1.000
_cell.angle_alpha   90.00
_cell.angle_beta   90.00
_cell.angle_gamma   90.00
#
_symmetry.space_group_name_H-M   'P 1'
#
loop_
_entity.id
_entity.type
_entity.pdbx_description
1 polymer ?
#
loop_
_entity_poly.entity_id
_entity_poly.type
_entity_poly.pdbx_seq_one_letter_code
_entity_poly.pdbx_strand_id
1 'polypeptide(L)'
;MSSSFRVALAVALATLLLVLGGLWLFGEEDKRDLPESLCGTRVSPQILEPLLPAEGDVSERNDVDRDHPQPASPCRVYVGDEVALRLRFAWHSDAIDPLQVAKSIHSVSNLSMPERADLPDATVIGNDGAISTTSCKTEAGSQFTLSVLLEGVNPTRDTYRAPLKNLMRTYFPAVVETLGCR
;
A
#
# COMPACT_ATOMS: atom_id res chain seq x y z
N MET A 1 51.92 5.37 40.80
CA MET A 1 50.92 5.81 39.82
C MET A 1 50.43 7.18 40.26
N SER A 2 50.74 8.23 39.51
CA SER A 2 50.40 9.60 39.87
C SER A 2 48.90 9.87 39.90
N SER A 3 48.46 10.75 40.79
CA SER A 3 47.06 11.16 40.93
C SER A 3 46.45 11.63 39.59
N SER A 4 47.25 12.24 38.75
CA SER A 4 46.88 12.74 37.42
C SER A 4 46.43 11.61 36.44
N PHE A 5 47.06 10.43 36.55
CA PHE A 5 46.73 9.29 35.68
C PHE A 5 45.35 8.69 36.06
N ARG A 6 45.01 8.68 37.35
CA ARG A 6 43.69 8.18 37.82
C ARG A 6 42.57 9.12 37.41
N VAL A 7 42.77 10.43 37.42
CA VAL A 7 41.79 11.42 36.97
C VAL A 7 41.57 11.33 35.46
N ALA A 8 42.61 11.20 34.68
CA ALA A 8 42.51 11.06 33.22
C ALA A 8 41.74 9.76 32.82
N LEU A 9 41.99 8.64 33.52
CA LEU A 9 41.28 7.37 33.26
C LEU A 9 39.81 7.47 33.61
N ALA A 10 39.44 8.13 34.71
CA ALA A 10 38.04 8.29 35.14
C ALA A 10 37.23 9.18 34.15
N VAL A 11 37.86 10.25 33.63
CA VAL A 11 37.20 11.11 32.63
C VAL A 11 37.00 10.35 31.32
N ALA A 12 38.00 9.59 30.86
CA ALA A 12 37.87 8.80 29.63
C ALA A 12 36.77 7.72 29.72
N LEU A 13 36.62 7.05 30.88
CA LEU A 13 35.56 6.08 31.12
C LEU A 13 34.16 6.74 31.17
N ALA A 14 34.05 7.91 31.78
CA ALA A 14 32.77 8.63 31.85
C ALA A 14 32.32 9.13 30.47
N THR A 15 33.23 9.63 29.64
CA THR A 15 32.88 10.03 28.25
C THR A 15 32.51 8.83 27.38
N LEU A 16 33.18 7.68 27.53
CA LEU A 16 32.82 6.45 26.78
C LEU A 16 31.43 5.96 27.17
N LEU A 17 31.07 5.97 28.43
CA LEU A 17 29.73 5.59 28.89
C LEU A 17 28.63 6.54 28.41
N LEU A 18 28.90 7.84 28.35
CA LEU A 18 27.95 8.81 27.80
C LEU A 18 27.75 8.64 26.28
N VAL A 19 28.79 8.34 25.54
CA VAL A 19 28.69 8.09 24.08
C VAL A 19 27.96 6.75 23.82
N LEU A 20 28.30 5.69 24.54
CA LEU A 20 27.63 4.39 24.37
C LEU A 20 26.16 4.46 24.85
N GLY A 21 25.88 5.14 25.96
CA GLY A 21 24.50 5.36 26.43
C GLY A 21 23.67 6.21 25.47
N GLY A 22 24.28 7.23 24.87
CA GLY A 22 23.62 8.05 23.85
C GLY A 22 23.22 7.26 22.59
N LEU A 23 24.09 6.38 22.11
CA LEU A 23 23.81 5.52 20.94
C LEU A 23 22.64 4.55 21.18
N TRP A 24 22.43 4.10 22.41
CA TRP A 24 21.30 3.24 22.76
C TRP A 24 19.95 3.98 22.83
N LEU A 25 19.99 5.27 23.19
CA LEU A 25 18.78 6.09 23.31
C LEU A 25 18.28 6.63 21.96
N PHE A 26 19.11 6.65 20.93
CA PHE A 26 18.73 7.11 19.59
C PHE A 26 18.49 5.96 18.58
N GLY A 27 18.51 4.69 19.02
CA GLY A 27 18.46 3.52 18.15
C GLY A 27 17.11 2.82 18.03
N GLU A 28 16.05 3.26 18.72
CA GLU A 28 14.70 2.81 18.43
C GLU A 28 14.11 3.71 17.33
N GLU A 29 14.35 3.34 16.07
CA GLU A 29 13.42 3.73 15.02
C GLU A 29 12.06 3.16 15.42
N ASP A 30 11.12 4.04 15.74
CA ASP A 30 9.71 3.72 15.94
C ASP A 30 9.22 3.06 14.63
N LYS A 31 9.36 1.72 14.56
CA LYS A 31 8.83 0.96 13.43
C LYS A 31 7.33 1.07 13.49
N ARG A 32 6.80 1.90 12.60
CA ARG A 32 5.38 2.05 12.38
C ARG A 32 4.73 0.67 12.23
N ASP A 33 3.69 0.42 12.99
CA ASP A 33 2.91 -0.81 12.93
C ASP A 33 2.04 -0.79 11.67
N LEU A 34 2.55 -1.38 10.57
CA LEU A 34 1.81 -1.50 9.33
C LEU A 34 0.93 -2.76 9.36
N PRO A 35 -0.29 -2.69 8.83
CA PRO A 35 -1.20 -3.83 8.84
C PRO A 35 -0.66 -4.99 7.97
N GLU A 36 -0.87 -6.22 8.43
CA GLU A 36 -0.58 -7.46 7.69
C GLU A 36 -1.73 -7.84 6.74
N SER A 37 -2.79 -7.08 6.74
CA SER A 37 -3.93 -7.24 5.83
C SER A 37 -4.40 -5.89 5.31
N LEU A 38 -4.90 -5.87 4.10
CA LEU A 38 -5.48 -4.71 3.45
C LEU A 38 -6.85 -5.11 2.90
N CYS A 39 -7.90 -4.41 3.33
CA CYS A 39 -9.28 -4.70 2.93
C CYS A 39 -9.65 -6.19 3.08
N GLY A 40 -9.16 -6.84 4.17
CA GLY A 40 -9.42 -8.24 4.47
C GLY A 40 -8.61 -9.26 3.64
N THR A 41 -7.61 -8.84 2.87
CA THR A 41 -6.66 -9.71 2.15
C THR A 41 -5.26 -9.51 2.70
N ARG A 42 -4.53 -10.60 2.94
CA ARG A 42 -3.15 -10.53 3.45
C ARG A 42 -2.24 -9.77 2.49
N VAL A 43 -1.39 -8.92 3.05
CA VAL A 43 -0.37 -8.15 2.34
C VAL A 43 0.86 -8.01 3.21
N SER A 44 2.05 -8.03 2.60
CA SER A 44 3.28 -7.75 3.34
C SER A 44 3.38 -6.25 3.68
N PRO A 45 3.66 -5.88 4.94
CA PRO A 45 3.89 -4.50 5.35
C PRO A 45 4.91 -3.76 4.46
N GLN A 46 5.99 -4.42 4.02
CA GLN A 46 7.02 -3.85 3.17
C GLN A 46 6.51 -3.43 1.77
N ILE A 47 5.38 -3.99 1.33
CA ILE A 47 4.75 -3.62 0.06
C ILE A 47 3.89 -2.37 0.23
N LEU A 48 3.29 -2.19 1.42
CA LEU A 48 2.45 -1.03 1.74
C LEU A 48 3.26 0.20 2.11
N GLU A 49 4.39 0.02 2.80
CA GLU A 49 5.23 1.09 3.33
C GLU A 49 5.52 2.22 2.31
N PRO A 50 5.97 1.93 1.06
CA PRO A 50 6.28 2.99 0.10
C PRO A 50 5.04 3.67 -0.51
N LEU A 51 3.84 3.18 -0.22
CA LEU A 51 2.58 3.71 -0.74
C LEU A 51 1.84 4.58 0.27
N LEU A 52 2.26 4.57 1.52
CA LEU A 52 1.61 5.28 2.61
C LEU A 52 2.48 6.46 3.10
N PRO A 53 1.87 7.57 3.56
CA PRO A 53 2.60 8.62 4.27
C PRO A 53 3.46 8.06 5.39
N ALA A 54 4.62 8.65 5.67
CA ALA A 54 5.59 8.13 6.63
C ALA A 54 5.11 8.17 8.09
N GLU A 55 4.24 9.11 8.43
CA GLU A 55 3.79 9.38 9.81
C GLU A 55 2.28 9.14 9.95
N GLY A 56 1.86 8.71 11.13
CA GLY A 56 0.47 8.50 11.52
C GLY A 56 0.06 7.02 11.60
N ASP A 57 -0.95 6.75 12.41
CA ASP A 57 -1.53 5.42 12.59
C ASP A 57 -2.31 4.99 11.36
N VAL A 58 -2.20 3.71 10.98
CA VAL A 58 -2.92 3.15 9.83
C VAL A 58 -4.20 2.50 10.31
N SER A 59 -5.31 2.89 9.69
CA SER A 59 -6.62 2.27 9.91
C SER A 59 -7.35 2.03 8.59
N GLU A 60 -8.35 1.15 8.58
CA GLU A 60 -9.14 0.90 7.37
C GLU A 60 -10.65 0.94 7.65
N ARG A 61 -11.39 1.39 6.64
CA ARG A 61 -12.83 1.19 6.53
C ARG A 61 -13.12 0.32 5.32
N ASN A 62 -13.53 -0.91 5.59
CA ASN A 62 -13.74 -1.94 4.59
C ASN A 62 -15.23 -2.28 4.48
N ASP A 63 -15.82 -1.97 3.33
CA ASP A 63 -17.22 -2.26 3.02
C ASP A 63 -17.34 -3.46 2.03
N VAL A 64 -16.26 -4.26 1.86
CA VAL A 64 -16.23 -5.40 0.93
C VAL A 64 -16.85 -6.63 1.58
N ASP A 65 -18.01 -7.05 1.10
CA ASP A 65 -18.62 -8.34 1.42
C ASP A 65 -18.15 -9.39 0.40
N ARG A 66 -17.49 -10.44 0.88
CA ARG A 66 -16.95 -11.51 0.04
C ARG A 66 -17.93 -12.64 -0.17
N ASP A 67 -18.83 -12.84 0.77
CA ASP A 67 -19.85 -13.89 0.72
C ASP A 67 -21.02 -13.47 -0.19
N HIS A 68 -21.33 -12.16 -0.20
CA HIS A 68 -22.38 -11.57 -1.03
C HIS A 68 -21.81 -10.33 -1.78
N PRO A 69 -20.98 -10.55 -2.81
CA PRO A 69 -20.33 -9.46 -3.51
C PRO A 69 -21.35 -8.50 -4.13
N GLN A 70 -21.17 -7.22 -3.85
CA GLN A 70 -21.94 -6.16 -4.46
C GLN A 70 -21.31 -5.76 -5.80
N PRO A 71 -22.03 -5.17 -6.75
CA PRO A 71 -21.47 -4.71 -8.03
C PRO A 71 -20.27 -3.79 -7.87
N ALA A 72 -20.18 -3.06 -6.76
CA ALA A 72 -19.01 -2.28 -6.38
C ALA A 72 -18.97 -2.04 -4.87
N SER A 73 -17.82 -2.31 -4.27
CA SER A 73 -17.56 -2.10 -2.84
C SER A 73 -16.29 -1.31 -2.63
N PRO A 74 -16.32 -0.23 -1.84
CA PRO A 74 -15.14 0.54 -1.49
C PRO A 74 -14.42 -0.03 -0.26
N CYS A 75 -13.11 0.16 -0.23
CA CYS A 75 -12.32 0.09 0.99
C CYS A 75 -11.38 1.31 1.03
N ARG A 76 -11.25 1.94 2.17
CA ARG A 76 -10.40 3.13 2.38
C ARG A 76 -9.39 2.85 3.46
N VAL A 77 -8.16 3.25 3.20
CA VAL A 77 -7.07 3.22 4.19
C VAL A 77 -6.76 4.64 4.60
N TYR A 78 -6.74 4.85 5.89
CA TYR A 78 -6.43 6.12 6.50
C TYR A 78 -5.05 6.08 7.12
N VAL A 79 -4.37 7.22 7.10
CA VAL A 79 -3.18 7.49 7.90
C VAL A 79 -3.47 8.72 8.74
N GLY A 80 -3.59 8.53 10.06
CA GLY A 80 -4.26 9.49 10.91
C GLY A 80 -5.72 9.68 10.47
N ASP A 81 -6.12 10.93 10.25
CA ASP A 81 -7.49 11.26 9.82
C ASP A 81 -7.65 11.39 8.29
N GLU A 82 -6.56 11.25 7.52
CA GLU A 82 -6.56 11.44 6.07
C GLU A 82 -6.63 10.12 5.31
N VAL A 83 -7.41 10.10 4.22
CA VAL A 83 -7.44 8.96 3.30
C VAL A 83 -6.13 8.93 2.53
N ALA A 84 -5.37 7.84 2.66
CA ALA A 84 -4.13 7.60 1.92
C ALA A 84 -4.34 6.72 0.70
N LEU A 85 -5.19 5.67 0.82
CA LEU A 85 -5.54 4.79 -0.29
C LEU A 85 -7.05 4.64 -0.40
N ARG A 86 -7.52 4.60 -1.65
CA ARG A 86 -8.87 4.11 -1.98
C ARG A 86 -8.75 2.87 -2.83
N LEU A 87 -9.38 1.80 -2.36
CA LEU A 87 -9.54 0.57 -3.13
C LEU A 87 -11.01 0.45 -3.53
N ARG A 88 -11.24 -0.01 -4.76
CA ARG A 88 -12.57 -0.31 -5.27
C ARG A 88 -12.56 -1.72 -5.85
N PHE A 89 -13.41 -2.55 -5.31
CA PHE A 89 -13.72 -3.89 -5.79
C PHE A 89 -14.97 -3.79 -6.66
N ALA A 90 -14.88 -4.12 -7.92
CA ALA A 90 -16.02 -3.97 -8.83
C ALA A 90 -16.19 -5.20 -9.71
N TRP A 91 -17.45 -5.62 -9.91
CA TRP A 91 -17.81 -6.70 -10.80
C TRP A 91 -18.58 -6.15 -12.01
N HIS A 92 -18.37 -6.79 -13.14
CA HIS A 92 -18.96 -6.42 -14.42
C HIS A 92 -19.49 -7.66 -15.12
N SER A 93 -20.52 -7.52 -15.93
CA SER A 93 -21.07 -8.60 -16.77
C SER A 93 -20.13 -8.97 -17.92
N ASP A 94 -19.44 -7.97 -18.47
CA ASP A 94 -18.62 -8.09 -19.67
C ASP A 94 -17.14 -7.81 -19.39
N ALA A 95 -16.27 -8.29 -20.29
CA ALA A 95 -14.86 -8.01 -20.23
C ALA A 95 -14.57 -6.50 -20.33
N ILE A 96 -13.72 -6.01 -19.43
CA ILE A 96 -13.34 -4.59 -19.36
C ILE A 96 -11.86 -4.44 -19.69
N ASP A 97 -11.54 -3.47 -20.52
CA ASP A 97 -10.18 -3.02 -20.73
C ASP A 97 -9.80 -2.03 -19.61
N PRO A 98 -8.87 -2.38 -18.68
CA PRO A 98 -8.48 -1.50 -17.60
C PRO A 98 -7.85 -0.19 -18.08
N LEU A 99 -7.24 -0.17 -19.29
CA LEU A 99 -6.69 1.07 -19.86
C LEU A 99 -7.78 2.07 -20.26
N GLN A 100 -8.91 1.59 -20.77
CA GLN A 100 -10.05 2.44 -21.07
C GLN A 100 -10.67 3.01 -19.79
N VAL A 101 -10.80 2.19 -18.74
CA VAL A 101 -11.26 2.65 -17.42
C VAL A 101 -10.34 3.73 -16.87
N ALA A 102 -9.02 3.48 -16.90
CA ALA A 102 -8.01 4.40 -16.40
C ALA A 102 -7.98 5.75 -17.12
N LYS A 103 -8.31 5.78 -18.41
CA LYS A 103 -8.33 7.00 -19.24
C LYS A 103 -9.66 7.75 -19.21
N SER A 104 -10.72 7.16 -18.69
CA SER A 104 -12.03 7.77 -18.69
C SER A 104 -12.15 8.84 -17.61
N ILE A 105 -12.37 10.09 -18.01
CA ILE A 105 -12.57 11.23 -17.10
C ILE A 105 -13.85 11.12 -16.25
N HIS A 106 -14.76 10.23 -16.65
CA HIS A 106 -15.98 9.96 -15.89
C HIS A 106 -15.83 8.75 -14.97
N SER A 107 -14.68 8.06 -15.02
CA SER A 107 -14.39 6.94 -14.13
C SER A 107 -13.94 7.43 -12.75
N VAL A 108 -14.48 6.86 -11.71
CA VAL A 108 -13.98 7.03 -10.32
C VAL A 108 -12.58 6.44 -10.11
N SER A 109 -12.08 5.72 -11.09
CA SER A 109 -10.75 5.10 -11.13
C SER A 109 -9.89 5.68 -12.27
N ASN A 110 -10.10 6.97 -12.63
CA ASN A 110 -9.23 7.66 -13.56
C ASN A 110 -7.81 7.75 -13.01
N LEU A 111 -6.81 7.45 -13.84
CA LEU A 111 -5.40 7.46 -13.48
C LEU A 111 -4.63 8.51 -14.28
N SER A 112 -3.62 9.09 -13.64
CA SER A 112 -2.66 9.97 -14.29
C SER A 112 -1.61 9.17 -15.04
N MET A 113 -1.40 9.49 -16.33
CA MET A 113 -0.42 8.83 -17.20
C MET A 113 -0.51 7.29 -17.20
N PRO A 114 -1.70 6.70 -17.45
CA PRO A 114 -1.89 5.26 -17.36
C PRO A 114 -1.20 4.50 -18.50
N GLU A 115 -0.48 3.42 -18.16
CA GLU A 115 0.19 2.51 -19.09
C GLU A 115 -0.05 1.05 -18.70
N ARG A 116 -0.10 0.16 -19.70
CA ARG A 116 -0.16 -1.29 -19.44
C ARG A 116 1.10 -1.77 -18.75
N ALA A 117 0.94 -2.60 -17.73
CA ALA A 117 2.04 -3.25 -17.04
C ALA A 117 2.20 -4.69 -17.52
N ASP A 118 3.45 -5.15 -17.58
CA ASP A 118 3.76 -6.56 -17.81
C ASP A 118 3.58 -7.34 -16.51
N LEU A 119 2.33 -7.81 -16.31
CA LEU A 119 1.88 -8.64 -15.18
C LEU A 119 0.95 -9.75 -15.72
N PRO A 120 0.77 -10.86 -14.98
CA PRO A 120 -0.05 -12.00 -15.42
C PRO A 120 -1.50 -11.62 -15.74
N ASP A 121 -2.09 -10.75 -14.93
CA ASP A 121 -3.44 -10.22 -15.15
C ASP A 121 -3.40 -8.90 -15.94
N ALA A 122 -4.49 -8.59 -16.64
CA ALA A 122 -4.58 -7.33 -17.37
C ALA A 122 -4.51 -6.14 -16.41
N THR A 123 -3.33 -5.52 -16.34
CA THR A 123 -3.01 -4.47 -15.37
C THR A 123 -2.57 -3.19 -16.05
N VAL A 124 -2.99 -2.07 -15.50
CA VAL A 124 -2.60 -0.70 -15.86
C VAL A 124 -2.08 0.01 -14.62
N ILE A 125 -0.95 0.69 -14.77
CA ILE A 125 -0.32 1.48 -13.70
C ILE A 125 -0.27 2.94 -14.15
N GLY A 126 -0.77 3.83 -13.31
CA GLY A 126 -0.60 5.28 -13.42
C GLY A 126 0.42 5.81 -12.42
N ASN A 127 0.55 7.14 -12.35
CA ASN A 127 1.41 7.81 -11.38
C ASN A 127 0.78 7.85 -9.97
N ASP A 128 -0.54 7.75 -9.91
CA ASP A 128 -1.38 7.92 -8.72
C ASP A 128 -2.28 6.71 -8.42
N GLY A 129 -2.12 5.60 -9.15
CA GLY A 129 -2.93 4.41 -8.91
C GLY A 129 -2.69 3.28 -9.89
N ALA A 130 -3.44 2.20 -9.71
CA ALA A 130 -3.37 0.99 -10.51
C ALA A 130 -4.75 0.34 -10.67
N ILE A 131 -4.96 -0.34 -11.79
CA ILE A 131 -6.17 -1.12 -12.07
C ILE A 131 -5.77 -2.48 -12.61
N SER A 132 -6.30 -3.56 -12.02
CA SER A 132 -6.20 -4.91 -12.57
C SER A 132 -7.57 -5.52 -12.76
N THR A 133 -7.72 -6.34 -13.81
CA THR A 133 -8.94 -7.08 -14.10
C THR A 133 -8.66 -8.52 -14.43
N THR A 134 -9.57 -9.40 -14.03
CA THR A 134 -9.54 -10.84 -14.34
C THR A 134 -10.94 -11.41 -14.41
N SER A 135 -11.09 -12.60 -14.98
CA SER A 135 -12.35 -13.33 -14.94
C SER A 135 -12.63 -13.82 -13.52
N CYS A 136 -13.84 -13.54 -13.02
CA CYS A 136 -14.28 -13.96 -11.70
C CYS A 136 -15.81 -14.03 -11.69
N LYS A 137 -16.35 -15.24 -11.74
CA LYS A 137 -17.79 -15.45 -11.83
C LYS A 137 -18.43 -15.49 -10.44
N THR A 138 -19.27 -14.49 -10.17
CA THR A 138 -20.08 -14.38 -8.95
C THR A 138 -21.51 -13.97 -9.31
N GLU A 139 -22.39 -13.80 -8.31
CA GLU A 139 -23.72 -13.22 -8.52
C GLU A 139 -23.66 -11.77 -8.98
N ALA A 140 -22.59 -11.03 -8.63
CA ALA A 140 -22.41 -9.63 -9.00
C ALA A 140 -21.86 -9.41 -10.42
N GLY A 141 -21.31 -10.46 -11.06
CA GLY A 141 -20.77 -10.37 -12.42
C GLY A 141 -19.80 -11.50 -12.78
N SER A 142 -19.25 -11.44 -13.99
CA SER A 142 -18.33 -12.44 -14.54
C SER A 142 -16.89 -11.94 -14.66
N GLN A 143 -16.66 -10.64 -14.46
CA GLN A 143 -15.35 -9.99 -14.51
C GLN A 143 -15.15 -9.19 -13.24
N PHE A 144 -14.00 -9.33 -12.63
CA PHE A 144 -13.60 -8.59 -11.45
C PHE A 144 -12.54 -7.54 -11.78
N THR A 145 -12.69 -6.36 -11.23
CA THR A 145 -11.73 -5.25 -11.33
C THR A 145 -11.37 -4.74 -9.93
N LEU A 146 -10.10 -4.66 -9.65
CA LEU A 146 -9.56 -3.95 -8.49
C LEU A 146 -8.91 -2.66 -8.97
N SER A 147 -9.37 -1.53 -8.43
CA SER A 147 -8.70 -0.24 -8.57
C SER A 147 -8.09 0.17 -7.26
N VAL A 148 -6.85 0.66 -7.29
CA VAL A 148 -6.12 1.23 -6.15
C VAL A 148 -5.74 2.66 -6.53
N LEU A 149 -6.16 3.64 -5.73
CA LEU A 149 -5.83 5.06 -5.92
C LEU A 149 -5.09 5.58 -4.70
N LEU A 150 -4.03 6.34 -4.94
CA LEU A 150 -3.29 7.08 -3.92
C LEU A 150 -3.90 8.47 -3.78
N GLU A 151 -4.16 8.89 -2.55
CA GLU A 151 -4.66 10.23 -2.26
C GLU A 151 -3.52 11.15 -1.81
N GLY A 152 -3.65 12.43 -2.10
CA GLY A 152 -2.65 13.44 -1.67
C GLY A 152 -1.30 13.39 -2.38
N VAL A 153 -1.14 12.52 -3.40
CA VAL A 153 0.11 12.40 -4.15
C VAL A 153 0.16 13.36 -5.34
N ASN A 154 1.38 13.70 -5.77
CA ASN A 154 1.56 14.52 -6.97
C ASN A 154 1.42 13.64 -8.24
N PRO A 155 0.35 13.81 -9.03
CA PRO A 155 0.07 12.95 -10.17
C PRO A 155 1.02 13.14 -11.37
N THR A 156 1.87 14.18 -11.33
CA THR A 156 2.86 14.42 -12.39
C THR A 156 4.17 13.65 -12.18
N ARG A 157 4.36 13.03 -11.01
CA ARG A 157 5.56 12.26 -10.67
C ARG A 157 5.29 10.77 -10.79
N ASP A 158 6.27 10.04 -11.26
CA ASP A 158 6.24 8.58 -11.44
C ASP A 158 6.73 7.78 -10.22
N THR A 159 6.99 8.47 -9.10
CA THR A 159 7.54 7.89 -7.86
C THR A 159 6.83 6.63 -7.39
N TYR A 160 5.50 6.58 -7.57
CA TYR A 160 4.68 5.48 -7.08
C TYR A 160 4.45 4.34 -8.09
N ARG A 161 4.89 4.49 -9.35
CA ARG A 161 4.65 3.44 -10.38
C ARG A 161 5.27 2.10 -10.02
N ALA A 162 6.52 2.08 -9.56
CA ALA A 162 7.20 0.85 -9.16
C ALA A 162 6.59 0.21 -7.90
N PRO A 163 6.31 0.95 -6.80
CA PRO A 163 5.56 0.46 -5.66
C PRO A 163 4.17 -0.08 -6.02
N LEU A 164 3.38 0.63 -6.84
CA LEU A 164 2.07 0.19 -7.31
C LEU A 164 2.16 -1.11 -8.14
N LYS A 165 3.14 -1.21 -9.03
CA LYS A 165 3.38 -2.44 -9.80
C LYS A 165 3.71 -3.61 -8.87
N ASN A 166 4.50 -3.40 -7.84
CA ASN A 166 4.83 -4.41 -6.85
C ASN A 166 3.62 -4.84 -6.02
N LEU A 167 2.80 -3.88 -5.59
CA LEU A 167 1.53 -4.16 -4.93
C LEU A 167 0.64 -5.02 -5.82
N MET A 168 0.36 -4.60 -7.05
CA MET A 168 -0.55 -5.32 -7.94
C MET A 168 -0.06 -6.72 -8.29
N ARG A 169 1.25 -6.93 -8.41
CA ARG A 169 1.84 -8.26 -8.67
C ARG A 169 1.53 -9.28 -7.59
N THR A 170 1.47 -8.86 -6.33
CA THR A 170 1.33 -9.77 -5.17
C THR A 170 -0.06 -9.72 -4.56
N TYR A 171 -0.63 -8.52 -4.43
CA TYR A 171 -1.89 -8.31 -3.75
C TYR A 171 -3.09 -8.68 -4.61
N PHE A 172 -3.09 -8.34 -5.92
CA PHE A 172 -4.22 -8.65 -6.79
C PHE A 172 -4.52 -10.16 -6.88
N PRO A 173 -3.53 -11.06 -7.10
CA PRO A 173 -3.78 -12.50 -7.07
C PRO A 173 -4.30 -13.00 -5.70
N ALA A 174 -3.81 -12.45 -4.60
CA ALA A 174 -4.29 -12.79 -3.26
C ALA A 174 -5.74 -12.34 -3.03
N VAL A 175 -6.13 -11.17 -3.56
CA VAL A 175 -7.53 -10.72 -3.56
C VAL A 175 -8.41 -11.68 -4.35
N VAL A 176 -8.01 -12.05 -5.56
CA VAL A 176 -8.73 -12.99 -6.44
C VAL A 176 -8.94 -14.35 -5.76
N GLU A 177 -7.93 -14.84 -5.03
CA GLU A 177 -8.02 -16.06 -4.25
C GLU A 177 -9.01 -15.92 -3.07
N THR A 178 -8.94 -14.80 -2.32
CA THR A 178 -9.84 -14.53 -1.18
C THR A 178 -11.30 -14.37 -1.61
N LEU A 179 -11.54 -13.97 -2.86
CA LEU A 179 -12.87 -13.85 -3.46
C LEU A 179 -13.42 -15.19 -4.02
N GLY A 180 -12.60 -16.26 -3.97
CA GLY A 180 -13.01 -17.56 -4.51
C GLY A 180 -13.15 -17.59 -6.04
N CYS A 181 -12.44 -16.71 -6.75
CA CYS A 181 -12.49 -16.57 -8.21
C CYS A 181 -11.70 -17.64 -8.99
N ARG A 182 -11.14 -18.64 -8.32
CA ARG A 182 -10.34 -19.72 -8.91
C ARG A 182 -10.91 -21.08 -8.60
#